data_0e6bd66afa011e824421443bf29a4ea8
#
_entry.id   0e6bd66afa011e824421443bf29a4ea8
#
_cell.length_a   1.000
_cell.length_b   1.000
_cell.length_c   1.000
_cell.angle_alpha   90.00
_cell.angle_beta   90.00
_cell.angle_gamma   90.00
#
_symmetry.space_group_name_H-M   'P 1'
#
loop_
_entity.id
_entity.type
_entity.pdbx_description
1 polymer ?
#
loop_
_entity_poly.entity_id
_entity_poly.type
_entity_poly.pdbx_seq_one_letter_code
_entity_poly.pdbx_strand_id
1 'polypeptide(L)'
;MIPSTMTRFAAWSGVLAGLCIGLPGVVEVFTGETALTSLVLGVAPALAVPLLVVLHLRQSDTAGRLGAVGYAMNIIGLGLFGGAGFSLNVVLFHLDTPVVKELLSGPPRFALLGSAVVFAAGTILFGIAMARAGVHPRVPAVAYAVALPVLALAAPLPDSPFISAIHGVAGAAVAWLAVSLGARVPALSGR
;
A
#
# COMPACT_ATOMS: atom_id res chain seq x y z
N MET A 1 -11.72 4.04 -22.64
CA MET A 1 -11.25 5.32 -22.01
C MET A 1 -11.75 5.33 -20.56
N ILE A 2 -10.87 5.57 -19.57
CA ILE A 2 -11.27 5.58 -18.14
C ILE A 2 -11.96 6.91 -17.84
N PRO A 3 -13.13 6.93 -17.18
CA PRO A 3 -13.82 8.18 -16.81
C PRO A 3 -12.97 9.06 -15.90
N SER A 4 -13.03 10.38 -16.10
CA SER A 4 -12.27 11.35 -15.28
C SER A 4 -12.66 11.29 -13.79
N THR A 5 -13.93 11.02 -13.50
CA THR A 5 -14.45 10.84 -12.14
C THR A 5 -13.79 9.67 -11.43
N MET A 6 -13.67 8.51 -12.11
CA MET A 6 -12.98 7.33 -11.56
C MET A 6 -11.50 7.61 -11.30
N THR A 7 -10.84 8.34 -12.19
CA THR A 7 -9.44 8.72 -12.01
C THR A 7 -9.25 9.66 -10.81
N ARG A 8 -10.13 10.66 -10.66
CA ARG A 8 -10.08 11.58 -9.50
C ARG A 8 -10.34 10.83 -8.19
N PHE A 9 -11.35 9.98 -8.16
CA PHE A 9 -11.65 9.15 -6.99
C PHE A 9 -10.44 8.30 -6.61
N ALA A 10 -9.82 7.59 -7.56
CA ALA A 10 -8.65 6.78 -7.33
C ALA A 10 -7.44 7.60 -6.84
N ALA A 11 -7.24 8.81 -7.38
CA ALA A 11 -6.17 9.70 -6.93
C ALA A 11 -6.39 10.16 -5.48
N TRP A 12 -7.59 10.60 -5.11
CA TRP A 12 -7.89 10.99 -3.73
C TRP A 12 -7.79 9.82 -2.75
N SER A 13 -8.34 8.66 -3.13
CA SER A 13 -8.25 7.43 -2.33
C SER A 13 -6.80 7.02 -2.11
N GLY A 14 -5.97 7.11 -3.15
CA GLY A 14 -4.54 6.81 -3.04
C GLY A 14 -3.76 7.82 -2.18
N VAL A 15 -4.09 9.11 -2.24
CA VAL A 15 -3.50 10.12 -1.34
C VAL A 15 -3.87 9.80 0.10
N LEU A 16 -5.15 9.52 0.37
CA LEU A 16 -5.60 9.13 1.71
C LEU A 16 -4.91 7.85 2.19
N ALA A 17 -4.77 6.83 1.32
CA ALA A 17 -4.03 5.61 1.66
C ALA A 17 -2.58 5.92 2.06
N GLY A 18 -1.90 6.76 1.28
CA GLY A 18 -0.53 7.17 1.60
C GLY A 18 -0.42 7.91 2.93
N LEU A 19 -1.35 8.82 3.21
CA LEU A 19 -1.42 9.51 4.50
C LEU A 19 -1.71 8.54 5.65
N CYS A 20 -2.64 7.61 5.47
CA CYS A 20 -2.98 6.59 6.46
C CYS A 20 -1.84 5.59 6.72
N ILE A 21 -0.91 5.40 5.78
CA ILE A 21 0.31 4.63 6.00
C ILE A 21 1.38 5.48 6.70
N GLY A 22 1.62 6.70 6.22
CA GLY A 22 2.77 7.49 6.65
C GLY A 22 2.56 8.24 7.96
N LEU A 23 1.37 8.84 8.20
CA LEU A 23 1.14 9.66 9.38
C LEU A 23 1.19 8.87 10.70
N PRO A 24 0.56 7.68 10.82
CA PRO A 24 0.70 6.89 12.03
C PRO A 24 2.16 6.64 12.39
N GLY A 25 2.98 6.18 11.44
CA GLY A 25 4.39 5.94 11.70
C GLY A 25 5.16 7.17 12.23
N VAL A 26 4.83 8.37 11.75
CA VAL A 26 5.44 9.62 12.27
C VAL A 26 4.92 9.95 13.68
N VAL A 27 3.62 9.80 13.92
CA VAL A 27 3.01 10.10 15.23
C VAL A 27 3.52 9.14 16.30
N GLU A 28 3.63 7.86 15.98
CA GLU A 28 4.05 6.79 16.90
C GLU A 28 5.49 6.93 17.40
N VAL A 29 6.37 7.68 16.69
CA VAL A 29 7.69 8.05 17.21
C VAL A 29 7.59 8.80 18.54
N PHE A 30 6.54 9.60 18.71
CA PHE A 30 6.36 10.48 19.86
C PHE A 30 5.37 9.94 20.91
N THR A 31 4.36 9.18 20.46
CA THR A 31 3.26 8.72 21.31
C THR A 31 3.29 7.23 21.61
N GLY A 32 4.11 6.47 20.88
CA GLY A 32 3.93 5.03 20.77
C GLY A 32 2.67 4.68 19.96
N GLU A 33 2.43 3.40 19.77
CA GLU A 33 1.24 2.88 19.10
C GLU A 33 -0.03 3.18 19.91
N THR A 34 -1.07 3.67 19.24
CA THR A 34 -2.36 4.00 19.86
C THR A 34 -3.51 3.34 19.10
N ALA A 35 -4.68 3.15 19.72
CA ALA A 35 -5.85 2.58 19.05
C ALA A 35 -6.25 3.38 17.79
N LEU A 36 -6.02 4.70 17.78
CA LEU A 36 -6.32 5.53 16.61
C LEU A 36 -5.29 5.31 15.49
N THR A 37 -4.00 5.29 15.79
CA THR A 37 -2.96 5.07 14.78
C THR A 37 -3.07 3.67 14.19
N SER A 38 -3.32 2.66 15.02
CA SER A 38 -3.56 1.29 14.59
C SER A 38 -4.80 1.17 13.70
N LEU A 39 -5.93 1.81 14.07
CA LEU A 39 -7.13 1.83 13.23
C LEU A 39 -6.84 2.47 11.85
N VAL A 40 -6.18 3.61 11.83
CA VAL A 40 -5.86 4.35 10.59
C VAL A 40 -4.94 3.50 9.70
N LEU A 41 -3.92 2.86 10.27
CA LEU A 41 -3.01 1.99 9.55
C LEU A 41 -3.74 0.75 9.01
N GLY A 42 -4.62 0.14 9.82
CA GLY A 42 -5.38 -1.06 9.44
C GLY A 42 -6.31 -0.86 8.24
N VAL A 43 -6.88 0.34 8.04
CA VAL A 43 -7.78 0.62 6.91
C VAL A 43 -7.06 1.09 5.64
N ALA A 44 -5.80 1.49 5.74
CA ALA A 44 -5.03 2.05 4.63
C ALA A 44 -4.99 1.15 3.37
N PRO A 45 -4.81 -0.18 3.46
CA PRO A 45 -4.78 -1.05 2.29
C PRO A 45 -6.07 -1.02 1.47
N ALA A 46 -7.23 -0.93 2.12
CA ALA A 46 -8.51 -0.84 1.42
C ALA A 46 -8.62 0.45 0.58
N LEU A 47 -8.09 1.56 1.10
CA LEU A 47 -8.04 2.84 0.38
C LEU A 47 -7.08 2.82 -0.81
N ALA A 48 -6.09 1.93 -0.83
CA ALA A 48 -5.15 1.81 -1.93
C ALA A 48 -5.72 1.06 -3.16
N VAL A 49 -6.80 0.28 -2.98
CA VAL A 49 -7.39 -0.54 -4.06
C VAL A 49 -7.80 0.28 -5.29
N PRO A 50 -8.57 1.38 -5.17
CA PRO A 50 -8.96 2.17 -6.34
C PRO A 50 -7.77 2.72 -7.13
N LEU A 51 -6.71 3.15 -6.41
CA LEU A 51 -5.47 3.62 -7.03
C LEU A 51 -4.84 2.51 -7.87
N LEU A 52 -4.65 1.33 -7.29
CA LEU A 52 -4.02 0.19 -7.95
C LEU A 52 -4.77 -0.22 -9.22
N VAL A 53 -6.10 -0.26 -9.16
CA VAL A 53 -6.96 -0.58 -10.31
C VAL A 53 -6.75 0.43 -11.44
N VAL A 54 -6.81 1.73 -11.15
CA VAL A 54 -6.70 2.76 -12.21
C VAL A 54 -5.29 2.86 -12.76
N LEU A 55 -4.25 2.66 -11.95
CA LEU A 55 -2.88 2.55 -12.42
C LEU A 55 -2.73 1.42 -13.44
N HIS A 56 -3.29 0.24 -13.13
CA HIS A 56 -3.27 -0.90 -14.05
C HIS A 56 -4.03 -0.61 -15.35
N LEU A 57 -5.26 -0.13 -15.25
CA LEU A 57 -6.08 0.16 -16.42
C LEU A 57 -5.43 1.17 -17.38
N ARG A 58 -4.67 2.14 -16.85
CA ARG A 58 -3.96 3.13 -17.68
C ARG A 58 -2.76 2.57 -18.44
N GLN A 59 -2.13 1.54 -17.92
CA GLN A 59 -0.94 0.94 -18.54
C GLN A 59 -1.19 -0.40 -19.22
N SER A 60 -2.42 -0.93 -19.17
CA SER A 60 -2.76 -2.28 -19.65
C SER A 60 -2.28 -2.55 -21.07
N ASP A 61 -2.44 -1.57 -21.97
CA ASP A 61 -2.09 -1.71 -23.38
C ASP A 61 -0.57 -1.70 -23.65
N THR A 62 0.21 -1.14 -22.72
CA THR A 62 1.67 -0.94 -22.88
C THR A 62 2.52 -1.84 -21.97
N ALA A 63 1.98 -2.25 -20.83
CA ALA A 63 2.71 -3.02 -19.83
C ALA A 63 2.79 -4.54 -20.13
N GLY A 64 2.01 -5.01 -21.09
CA GLY A 64 2.02 -6.40 -21.56
C GLY A 64 1.79 -7.42 -20.42
N ARG A 65 2.34 -8.64 -20.61
CA ARG A 65 2.18 -9.75 -19.65
C ARG A 65 2.77 -9.42 -18.27
N LEU A 66 3.89 -8.69 -18.21
CA LEU A 66 4.49 -8.30 -16.93
C LEU A 66 3.53 -7.41 -16.12
N GLY A 67 2.87 -6.46 -16.80
CA GLY A 67 1.88 -5.60 -16.18
C GLY A 67 0.67 -6.37 -15.65
N ALA A 68 0.16 -7.32 -16.42
CA ALA A 68 -0.99 -8.14 -16.03
C ALA A 68 -0.66 -9.05 -14.82
N VAL A 69 0.46 -9.77 -14.87
CA VAL A 69 0.91 -10.66 -13.79
C VAL A 69 1.26 -9.84 -12.53
N GLY A 70 2.01 -8.73 -12.70
CA GLY A 70 2.36 -7.85 -11.59
C GLY A 70 1.13 -7.27 -10.91
N TYR A 71 0.13 -6.82 -11.68
CA TYR A 71 -1.15 -6.36 -11.13
C TYR A 71 -1.89 -7.46 -10.40
N ALA A 72 -2.05 -8.63 -11.01
CA ALA A 72 -2.76 -9.75 -10.37
C ALA A 72 -2.11 -10.16 -9.05
N MET A 73 -0.78 -10.30 -9.02
CA MET A 73 -0.06 -10.60 -7.78
C MET A 73 -0.16 -9.47 -6.76
N ASN A 74 -0.11 -8.21 -7.21
CA ASN A 74 -0.18 -7.07 -6.31
C ASN A 74 -1.58 -6.93 -5.69
N ILE A 75 -2.66 -7.07 -6.46
CA ILE A 75 -4.03 -6.97 -5.93
C ILE A 75 -4.36 -8.12 -4.96
N ILE A 76 -3.91 -9.34 -5.28
CA ILE A 76 -4.05 -10.50 -4.38
C ILE A 76 -3.23 -10.26 -3.11
N GLY A 77 -1.97 -9.85 -3.26
CA GLY A 77 -1.08 -9.55 -2.15
C GLY A 77 -1.60 -8.42 -1.27
N LEU A 78 -2.15 -7.36 -1.87
CA LEU A 78 -2.77 -6.25 -1.15
C LEU A 78 -4.00 -6.73 -0.34
N GLY A 79 -4.81 -7.61 -0.90
CA GLY A 79 -5.94 -8.21 -0.18
C GLY A 79 -5.49 -9.05 1.02
N LEU A 80 -4.52 -9.93 0.81
CA LEU A 80 -3.97 -10.79 1.86
C LEU A 80 -3.22 -9.99 2.94
N PHE A 81 -2.28 -9.15 2.54
CA PHE A 81 -1.47 -8.34 3.46
C PHE A 81 -2.33 -7.27 4.15
N GLY A 82 -3.29 -6.67 3.43
CA GLY A 82 -4.26 -5.74 3.98
C GLY A 82 -5.18 -6.39 5.00
N GLY A 83 -5.68 -7.60 4.73
CA GLY A 83 -6.44 -8.39 5.69
C GLY A 83 -5.63 -8.76 6.94
N ALA A 84 -4.36 -9.14 6.76
CA ALA A 84 -3.42 -9.37 7.84
C ALA A 84 -3.20 -8.09 8.68
N GLY A 85 -2.92 -6.96 8.02
CA GLY A 85 -2.73 -5.66 8.66
C GLY A 85 -3.98 -5.20 9.41
N PHE A 86 -5.17 -5.35 8.81
CA PHE A 86 -6.43 -5.04 9.48
C PHE A 86 -6.61 -5.90 10.74
N SER A 87 -6.36 -7.21 10.65
CA SER A 87 -6.51 -8.11 11.79
C SER A 87 -5.53 -7.75 12.91
N LEU A 88 -4.27 -7.50 12.59
CA LEU A 88 -3.25 -7.13 13.58
C LEU A 88 -3.57 -5.80 14.25
N ASN A 89 -3.87 -4.78 13.47
CA ASN A 89 -4.01 -3.40 13.96
C ASN A 89 -5.40 -3.10 14.55
N VAL A 90 -6.47 -3.75 14.07
CA VAL A 90 -7.85 -3.42 14.51
C VAL A 90 -8.41 -4.43 15.50
N VAL A 91 -8.01 -5.70 15.36
CA VAL A 91 -8.55 -6.77 16.22
C VAL A 91 -7.55 -7.19 17.29
N LEU A 92 -6.35 -7.61 16.87
CA LEU A 92 -5.35 -8.16 17.80
C LEU A 92 -4.69 -7.09 18.68
N PHE A 93 -4.69 -5.83 18.26
CA PHE A 93 -4.23 -4.69 19.08
C PHE A 93 -4.91 -4.62 20.45
N HIS A 94 -6.18 -5.02 20.53
CA HIS A 94 -6.98 -4.97 21.77
C HIS A 94 -6.84 -6.22 22.65
N LEU A 95 -6.03 -7.20 22.25
CA LEU A 95 -5.80 -8.42 23.02
C LEU A 95 -4.50 -8.34 23.82
N ASP A 96 -4.47 -9.06 24.95
CA ASP A 96 -3.28 -9.16 25.76
C ASP A 96 -2.12 -9.80 25.01
N THR A 97 -0.92 -9.26 25.20
CA THR A 97 0.31 -9.71 24.52
C THR A 97 0.55 -11.22 24.58
N PRO A 98 0.32 -11.94 25.71
CA PRO A 98 0.48 -13.41 25.75
C PRO A 98 -0.46 -14.12 24.79
N VAL A 99 -1.71 -13.69 24.70
CA VAL A 99 -2.73 -14.27 23.78
C VAL A 99 -2.30 -14.08 22.34
N VAL A 100 -1.87 -12.86 21.97
CA VAL A 100 -1.38 -12.57 20.62
C VAL A 100 -0.16 -13.43 20.27
N LYS A 101 0.80 -13.57 21.19
CA LYS A 101 1.99 -14.41 20.98
C LYS A 101 1.63 -15.88 20.77
N GLU A 102 0.67 -16.41 21.51
CA GLU A 102 0.19 -17.78 21.35
C GLU A 102 -0.47 -17.98 19.99
N LEU A 103 -1.39 -17.09 19.59
CA LEU A 103 -2.05 -17.10 18.27
C LEU A 103 -1.03 -17.04 17.12
N LEU A 104 -0.01 -16.22 17.25
CA LEU A 104 1.01 -16.01 16.21
C LEU A 104 2.16 -17.02 16.26
N SER A 105 2.19 -17.96 17.23
CA SER A 105 3.19 -19.04 17.30
C SER A 105 2.91 -20.20 16.34
N GLY A 106 1.66 -20.32 15.84
CA GLY A 106 1.17 -21.42 15.02
C GLY A 106 1.04 -21.11 13.53
N PRO A 107 0.16 -21.84 12.82
CA PRO A 107 -0.12 -21.67 11.39
C PRO A 107 -0.43 -20.23 10.96
N PRO A 108 -1.12 -19.37 11.74
CA PRO A 108 -1.38 -17.97 11.37
C PRO A 108 -0.11 -17.20 11.04
N ARG A 109 1.02 -17.48 11.72
CA ARG A 109 2.29 -16.82 11.42
C ARG A 109 2.73 -17.03 9.98
N PHE A 110 2.59 -18.25 9.47
CA PHE A 110 2.98 -18.56 8.09
C PHE A 110 2.06 -17.89 7.08
N ALA A 111 0.76 -17.77 7.39
CA ALA A 111 -0.18 -17.04 6.55
C ALA A 111 0.16 -15.54 6.49
N LEU A 112 0.49 -14.91 7.62
CA LEU A 112 0.91 -13.52 7.70
C LEU A 112 2.21 -13.28 6.91
N LEU A 113 3.24 -14.09 7.13
CA LEU A 113 4.50 -13.98 6.39
C LEU A 113 4.32 -14.24 4.90
N GLY A 114 3.52 -15.24 4.53
CA GLY A 114 3.20 -15.54 3.14
C GLY A 114 2.47 -14.37 2.47
N SER A 115 1.54 -13.72 3.16
CA SER A 115 0.84 -12.53 2.66
C SER A 115 1.80 -11.39 2.36
N ALA A 116 2.76 -11.14 3.24
CA ALA A 116 3.80 -10.13 3.06
C ALA A 116 4.70 -10.43 1.85
N VAL A 117 5.09 -11.70 1.66
CA VAL A 117 5.91 -12.13 0.52
C VAL A 117 5.15 -11.97 -0.80
N VAL A 118 3.88 -12.39 -0.87
CA VAL A 118 3.06 -12.23 -2.08
C VAL A 118 2.86 -10.76 -2.41
N PHE A 119 2.58 -9.92 -1.42
CA PHE A 119 2.44 -8.49 -1.60
C PHE A 119 3.75 -7.84 -2.07
N ALA A 120 4.87 -8.17 -1.44
CA ALA A 120 6.19 -7.68 -1.82
C ALA A 120 6.54 -8.05 -3.27
N ALA A 121 6.36 -9.30 -3.66
CA ALA A 121 6.60 -9.75 -5.03
C ALA A 121 5.67 -9.03 -6.03
N GLY A 122 4.39 -8.90 -5.70
CA GLY A 122 3.41 -8.19 -6.53
C GLY A 122 3.76 -6.72 -6.73
N THR A 123 4.14 -6.00 -5.66
CA THR A 123 4.53 -4.58 -5.72
C THR A 123 5.81 -4.37 -6.54
N ILE A 124 6.80 -5.25 -6.40
CA ILE A 124 8.03 -5.22 -7.21
C ILE A 124 7.70 -5.39 -8.70
N LEU A 125 6.99 -6.47 -9.06
CA LEU A 125 6.67 -6.76 -10.45
C LEU A 125 5.81 -5.65 -11.08
N PHE A 126 4.81 -5.16 -10.35
CA PHE A 126 3.93 -4.11 -10.84
C PHE A 126 4.66 -2.78 -10.98
N GLY A 127 5.52 -2.41 -10.03
CA GLY A 127 6.34 -1.21 -10.10
C GLY A 127 7.36 -1.25 -11.25
N ILE A 128 8.00 -2.40 -11.50
CA ILE A 128 8.86 -2.60 -12.67
C ILE A 128 8.05 -2.43 -13.97
N ALA A 129 6.84 -3.01 -14.03
CA ALA A 129 5.97 -2.86 -15.17
C ALA A 129 5.59 -1.39 -15.43
N MET A 130 5.23 -0.64 -14.37
CA MET A 130 4.96 0.81 -14.46
C MET A 130 6.16 1.60 -14.99
N ALA A 131 7.34 1.33 -14.44
CA ALA A 131 8.57 2.02 -14.84
C ALA A 131 8.96 1.75 -16.30
N ARG A 132 8.74 0.51 -16.77
CA ARG A 132 9.01 0.08 -18.17
C ARG A 132 7.96 0.60 -19.15
N ALA A 133 6.69 0.57 -18.78
CA ALA A 133 5.60 1.04 -19.64
C ALA A 133 5.68 2.56 -19.91
N GLY A 134 6.31 3.33 -19.03
CA GLY A 134 6.50 4.78 -19.20
C GLY A 134 5.21 5.60 -19.16
N VAL A 135 4.07 4.98 -18.83
CA VAL A 135 2.77 5.64 -18.70
C VAL A 135 2.71 6.46 -17.40
N HIS A 136 3.36 5.97 -16.36
CA HIS A 136 3.47 6.66 -15.08
C HIS A 136 4.87 7.27 -14.89
N PRO A 137 5.03 8.32 -14.06
CA PRO A 137 6.35 8.85 -13.76
C PRO A 137 7.24 7.77 -13.13
N ARG A 138 8.47 7.66 -13.62
CA ARG A 138 9.39 6.58 -13.20
C ARG A 138 9.76 6.66 -11.73
N VAL A 139 9.99 7.86 -11.19
CA VAL A 139 10.46 8.03 -9.81
C VAL A 139 9.45 7.49 -8.81
N PRO A 140 8.17 7.90 -8.79
CA PRO A 140 7.19 7.32 -7.87
C PRO A 140 6.91 5.84 -8.15
N ALA A 141 7.01 5.35 -9.40
CA ALA A 141 6.88 3.93 -9.69
C ALA A 141 8.00 3.08 -9.07
N VAL A 142 9.24 3.58 -9.14
CA VAL A 142 10.39 2.93 -8.48
C VAL A 142 10.28 3.05 -6.96
N ALA A 143 9.91 4.23 -6.44
CA ALA A 143 9.70 4.41 -5.01
C ALA A 143 8.64 3.42 -4.46
N TYR A 144 7.54 3.23 -5.19
CA TYR A 144 6.51 2.22 -4.89
C TYR A 144 7.09 0.80 -4.87
N ALA A 145 7.86 0.43 -5.92
CA ALA A 145 8.45 -0.90 -6.07
C ALA A 145 9.49 -1.24 -4.98
N VAL A 146 10.05 -0.24 -4.30
CA VAL A 146 11.06 -0.43 -3.25
C VAL A 146 10.45 -0.27 -1.86
N ALA A 147 9.72 0.81 -1.62
CA ALA A 147 9.26 1.15 -0.28
C ALA A 147 8.20 0.18 0.26
N LEU A 148 7.25 -0.26 -0.57
CA LEU A 148 6.19 -1.17 -0.10
C LEU A 148 6.69 -2.59 0.20
N PRO A 149 7.57 -3.21 -0.60
CA PRO A 149 8.18 -4.48 -0.19
C PRO A 149 8.98 -4.38 1.09
N VAL A 150 9.75 -3.28 1.26
CA VAL A 150 10.49 -3.04 2.51
C VAL A 150 9.53 -2.92 3.69
N LEU A 151 8.44 -2.15 3.56
CA LEU A 151 7.40 -2.05 4.58
C LEU A 151 6.81 -3.42 4.92
N ALA A 152 6.42 -4.21 3.91
CA ALA A 152 5.78 -5.51 4.13
C ALA A 152 6.70 -6.53 4.82
N LEU A 153 7.97 -6.56 4.43
CA LEU A 153 8.95 -7.47 5.00
C LEU A 153 9.47 -7.00 6.37
N ALA A 154 9.39 -5.71 6.66
CA ALA A 154 9.73 -5.13 7.96
C ALA A 154 8.58 -5.22 8.99
N ALA A 155 7.34 -5.49 8.55
CA ALA A 155 6.16 -5.56 9.43
C ALA A 155 6.29 -6.47 10.67
N PRO A 156 7.05 -7.60 10.65
CA PRO A 156 7.26 -8.42 11.83
C PRO A 156 8.31 -7.88 12.83
N LEU A 157 9.01 -6.80 12.48
CA LEU A 157 10.05 -6.22 13.33
C LEU A 157 9.43 -5.36 14.45
N PRO A 158 10.10 -5.22 15.59
CA PRO A 158 9.63 -4.37 16.67
C PRO A 158 9.56 -2.90 16.23
N ASP A 159 8.63 -2.15 16.82
CA ASP A 159 8.51 -0.72 16.59
C ASP A 159 9.81 0.00 16.94
N SER A 160 10.21 0.87 16.05
CA SER A 160 11.43 1.65 16.16
C SER A 160 11.35 2.88 15.25
N PRO A 161 12.14 3.93 15.47
CA PRO A 161 12.21 5.08 14.57
C PRO A 161 12.54 4.69 13.11
N PHE A 162 13.26 3.58 12.94
CA PHE A 162 13.55 3.03 11.62
C PHE A 162 12.29 2.49 10.92
N ILE A 163 11.45 1.73 11.64
CA ILE A 163 10.18 1.22 11.13
C ILE A 163 9.23 2.38 10.81
N SER A 164 9.17 3.39 11.67
CA SER A 164 8.39 4.61 11.43
C SER A 164 8.84 5.35 10.16
N ALA A 165 10.15 5.45 9.93
CA ALA A 165 10.68 6.04 8.71
C ALA A 165 10.28 5.24 7.46
N ILE A 166 10.24 3.91 7.53
CA ILE A 166 9.77 3.04 6.44
C ILE A 166 8.30 3.34 6.12
N HIS A 167 7.42 3.48 7.14
CA HIS A 167 6.02 3.86 6.95
C HIS A 167 5.91 5.23 6.26
N GLY A 168 6.69 6.22 6.71
CA GLY A 168 6.74 7.54 6.11
C GLY A 168 7.12 7.52 4.63
N VAL A 169 8.18 6.78 4.28
CA VAL A 169 8.65 6.64 2.89
C VAL A 169 7.64 5.88 2.03
N ALA A 170 7.06 4.80 2.54
CA ALA A 170 6.04 4.02 1.83
C ALA A 170 4.78 4.84 1.59
N GLY A 171 4.29 5.55 2.61
CA GLY A 171 3.14 6.46 2.49
C GLY A 171 3.38 7.58 1.48
N ALA A 172 4.56 8.20 1.51
CA ALA A 172 4.96 9.22 0.55
C ALA A 172 5.02 8.68 -0.88
N ALA A 173 5.54 7.47 -1.09
CA ALA A 173 5.59 6.85 -2.42
C ALA A 173 4.19 6.60 -3.00
N VAL A 174 3.25 6.09 -2.18
CA VAL A 174 1.85 5.87 -2.59
C VAL A 174 1.16 7.20 -2.88
N ALA A 175 1.28 8.19 -2.00
CA ALA A 175 0.68 9.51 -2.19
C ALA A 175 1.23 10.21 -3.45
N TRP A 176 2.54 10.13 -3.68
CA TRP A 176 3.16 10.73 -4.89
C TRP A 176 2.63 10.08 -6.17
N LEU A 177 2.53 8.75 -6.19
CA LEU A 177 1.98 8.05 -7.34
C LEU A 177 0.51 8.45 -7.59
N ALA A 178 -0.28 8.60 -6.53
CA ALA A 178 -1.67 9.04 -6.59
C ALA A 178 -1.82 10.48 -7.11
N VAL A 179 -1.01 11.41 -6.60
CA VAL A 179 -0.99 12.82 -7.08
C VAL A 179 -0.60 12.87 -8.56
N SER A 180 0.40 12.09 -8.98
CA SER A 180 0.83 12.04 -10.39
C SER A 180 -0.27 11.50 -11.33
N LEU A 181 -1.14 10.64 -10.81
CA LEU A 181 -2.32 10.15 -11.53
C LEU A 181 -3.37 11.27 -11.70
N GLY A 182 -3.64 12.04 -10.66
CA GLY A 182 -4.61 13.13 -10.64
C GLY A 182 -4.21 14.32 -11.52
N ALA A 183 -2.93 14.67 -11.53
CA ALA A 183 -2.41 15.81 -12.31
C ALA A 183 -2.57 15.66 -13.84
N ARG A 184 -2.83 14.45 -14.32
CA ARG A 184 -3.07 14.16 -15.76
C ARG A 184 -4.54 14.18 -16.17
N VAL A 185 -5.44 14.54 -15.27
CA VAL A 185 -6.86 14.74 -15.62
C VAL A 185 -7.05 16.17 -16.09
N PRO A 186 -7.52 16.41 -17.34
CA PRO A 186 -7.83 17.75 -17.79
C PRO A 186 -8.81 18.43 -16.81
N ALA A 187 -8.56 19.70 -16.50
CA ALA A 187 -9.55 20.50 -15.78
C ALA A 187 -10.85 20.46 -16.59
N LEU A 188 -11.98 20.16 -15.94
CA LEU A 188 -13.27 20.35 -16.59
C LEU A 188 -13.38 21.83 -16.88
N SER A 189 -13.16 22.22 -18.15
CA SER A 189 -13.52 23.54 -18.61
C SER A 189 -15.00 23.71 -18.33
N GLY A 190 -15.34 24.62 -17.39
CA GLY A 190 -16.71 24.86 -16.98
C GLY A 190 -17.58 25.17 -18.21
N ARG A 191 -18.64 24.43 -18.34
CA ARG A 191 -19.81 24.80 -19.12
C ARG A 191 -20.89 25.23 -18.17
#